data_5eb672fec0a887e2d6ebc0b014e644ec
#
_entry.id   5eb672fec0a887e2d6ebc0b014e644ec
#
_cell.length_a   1.000
_cell.length_b   1.000
_cell.length_c   1.000
_cell.angle_alpha   90.00
_cell.angle_beta   90.00
_cell.angle_gamma   90.00
#
_symmetry.space_group_name_H-M   'P 1'
#
loop_
_entity.id
_entity.type
_entity.pdbx_description
1 polymer ?
#
loop_
_entity_poly.entity_id
_entity_poly.type
_entity_poly.pdbx_seq_one_letter_code
_entity_poly.pdbx_strand_id
1 'polypeptide(L)'
;VPEETNHPQSSPSSENGALNDIALAVVQELRRSRRWNIFFRFAWAGLFLLFILIVSLPDVESKGSPGGNYTAVVELDGEIGPGTTASADNVIGGLRDAFRSNARAVILRANSGGGTTVQSSEISDEIARLRRKYPKKPIYGVIEDVCASGCYYALSGTDRIYANRSSIVGSLGVLLDGGFGFVDAMKKLGIERRLFHSGQHKVAFDPFLPLTPSDRRSMQRMLDEVHQQFIDAVKRGRG
;
A
#
# COMPACT_ATOMS: atom_id res chain seq x y z
N VAL A 1 38.30 88.71 39.26
CA VAL A 1 38.97 87.89 38.23
C VAL A 1 38.18 86.64 38.05
N PRO A 2 37.53 86.36 36.86
CA PRO A 2 36.86 85.09 36.60
C PRO A 2 37.82 84.17 35.91
N GLU A 3 37.82 82.92 36.31
CA GLU A 3 38.59 81.80 35.87
C GLU A 3 37.96 81.24 34.57
N GLU A 4 38.73 81.22 33.43
CA GLU A 4 38.37 80.67 32.17
C GLU A 4 38.49 79.13 32.24
N THR A 5 37.36 78.44 32.15
CA THR A 5 37.35 76.98 31.94
C THR A 5 37.57 76.65 30.47
N ASN A 6 38.75 76.10 30.19
CA ASN A 6 39.18 75.63 28.87
C ASN A 6 38.52 74.27 28.58
N HIS A 7 37.55 74.26 27.63
CA HIS A 7 37.00 73.04 27.08
C HIS A 7 37.85 72.59 25.86
N PRO A 8 38.31 71.35 25.82
CA PRO A 8 39.02 70.88 24.62
C PRO A 8 38.04 70.69 23.44
N GLN A 9 38.18 71.52 22.43
CA GLN A 9 37.50 71.34 21.14
C GLN A 9 38.07 70.10 20.45
N SER A 10 37.27 69.04 20.35
CA SER A 10 37.55 67.89 19.48
C SER A 10 37.51 68.35 18.02
N SER A 11 38.60 68.15 17.28
CA SER A 11 38.70 68.52 15.86
C SER A 11 37.76 67.73 14.99
N PRO A 12 37.02 68.33 14.03
CA PRO A 12 36.03 67.63 13.17
C PRO A 12 36.62 66.55 12.26
N SER A 13 37.92 66.46 12.14
CA SER A 13 38.63 65.47 11.30
C SER A 13 38.71 64.07 11.96
N SER A 14 38.67 63.98 13.29
CA SER A 14 38.75 62.69 13.98
C SER A 14 37.39 62.00 14.09
N GLU A 15 36.29 62.71 14.13
CA GLU A 15 34.94 62.15 14.13
C GLU A 15 34.57 61.56 12.74
N ASN A 16 34.95 62.22 11.67
CA ASN A 16 34.71 61.73 10.32
C ASN A 16 35.53 60.46 10.01
N GLY A 17 36.73 60.30 10.56
CA GLY A 17 37.55 59.10 10.46
C GLY A 17 36.88 57.90 11.15
N ALA A 18 36.42 58.10 12.40
CA ALA A 18 35.75 57.04 13.17
C ALA A 18 34.41 56.62 12.54
N LEU A 19 33.64 57.53 11.95
CA LEU A 19 32.38 57.23 11.26
C LEU A 19 32.64 56.42 9.96
N ASN A 20 33.71 56.74 9.21
CA ASN A 20 34.07 55.97 8.01
C ASN A 20 34.52 54.53 8.36
N ASP A 21 35.28 54.37 9.47
CA ASP A 21 35.74 53.04 9.88
C ASP A 21 34.58 52.17 10.34
N ILE A 22 33.61 52.74 11.08
CA ILE A 22 32.38 52.05 11.48
C ILE A 22 31.54 51.68 10.21
N ALA A 23 31.37 52.58 9.26
CA ALA A 23 30.65 52.32 8.02
C ALA A 23 31.30 51.23 7.19
N LEU A 24 32.61 51.21 7.10
CA LEU A 24 33.35 50.14 6.39
C LEU A 24 33.20 48.77 7.09
N ALA A 25 33.27 48.76 8.44
CA ALA A 25 33.10 47.55 9.21
C ALA A 25 31.66 46.98 9.05
N VAL A 26 30.63 47.82 9.07
CA VAL A 26 29.22 47.42 8.86
C VAL A 26 29.01 46.86 7.43
N VAL A 27 29.61 47.51 6.41
CA VAL A 27 29.50 47.02 5.00
C VAL A 27 30.23 45.69 4.82
N GLN A 28 31.33 45.46 5.51
CA GLN A 28 32.07 44.18 5.45
C GLN A 28 31.25 43.07 6.14
N GLU A 29 30.65 43.35 7.29
CA GLU A 29 29.79 42.39 8.02
C GLU A 29 28.54 42.04 7.21
N LEU A 30 27.88 43.00 6.58
CA LEU A 30 26.72 42.78 5.71
C LEU A 30 27.07 41.94 4.47
N ARG A 31 28.25 42.13 3.90
CA ARG A 31 28.75 41.31 2.77
C ARG A 31 29.06 39.89 3.22
N ARG A 32 29.62 39.69 4.42
CA ARG A 32 29.92 38.38 4.97
C ARG A 32 28.61 37.62 5.30
N SER A 33 27.66 38.27 5.94
CA SER A 33 26.36 37.67 6.26
C SER A 33 25.57 37.30 5.00
N ARG A 34 25.57 38.12 3.95
CA ARG A 34 24.96 37.78 2.66
C ARG A 34 25.59 36.55 2.01
N ARG A 35 26.93 36.42 2.03
CA ARG A 35 27.61 35.24 1.46
C ARG A 35 27.25 33.96 2.22
N TRP A 36 27.17 34.01 3.56
CA TRP A 36 26.75 32.89 4.39
C TRP A 36 25.30 32.52 4.16
N ASN A 37 24.37 33.47 4.07
CA ASN A 37 22.97 33.21 3.75
C ASN A 37 22.78 32.57 2.38
N ILE A 38 23.53 33.02 1.38
CA ILE A 38 23.49 32.41 0.04
C ILE A 38 24.03 30.98 0.09
N PHE A 39 25.18 30.78 0.78
CA PHE A 39 25.77 29.46 0.95
C PHE A 39 24.81 28.49 1.61
N PHE A 40 24.18 28.88 2.72
CA PHE A 40 23.22 28.02 3.41
C PHE A 40 21.96 27.74 2.60
N ARG A 41 21.48 28.70 1.81
CA ARG A 41 20.35 28.45 0.89
C ARG A 41 20.69 27.40 -0.15
N PHE A 42 21.86 27.48 -0.74
CA PHE A 42 22.30 26.46 -1.72
C PHE A 42 22.63 25.12 -1.06
N ALA A 43 23.20 25.11 0.15
CA ALA A 43 23.46 23.90 0.92
C ALA A 43 22.14 23.18 1.28
N TRP A 44 21.14 23.91 1.77
CA TRP A 44 19.83 23.36 2.05
C TRP A 44 19.09 22.91 0.81
N ALA A 45 19.16 23.64 -0.29
CA ALA A 45 18.58 23.21 -1.56
C ALA A 45 19.24 21.94 -2.09
N GLY A 46 20.56 21.84 -2.00
CA GLY A 46 21.31 20.63 -2.36
C GLY A 46 20.96 19.44 -1.48
N LEU A 47 20.84 19.64 -0.17
CA LEU A 47 20.44 18.59 0.78
C LEU A 47 19.00 18.13 0.53
N PHE A 48 18.11 19.05 0.20
CA PHE A 48 16.72 18.75 -0.14
C PHE A 48 16.61 17.99 -1.48
N LEU A 49 17.38 18.37 -2.49
CA LEU A 49 17.48 17.63 -3.74
C LEU A 49 18.05 16.23 -3.55
N LEU A 50 19.09 16.09 -2.71
CA LEU A 50 19.66 14.80 -2.35
C LEU A 50 18.62 13.93 -1.59
N PHE A 51 17.87 14.52 -0.68
CA PHE A 51 16.77 13.83 0.01
C PHE A 51 15.69 13.37 -0.97
N ILE A 52 15.23 14.23 -1.89
CA ILE A 52 14.30 13.84 -2.95
C ILE A 52 14.88 12.72 -3.79
N LEU A 53 16.15 12.82 -4.18
CA LEU A 53 16.83 11.78 -4.97
C LEU A 53 16.84 10.44 -4.23
N ILE A 54 17.17 10.43 -2.93
CA ILE A 54 17.19 9.22 -2.10
C ILE A 54 15.78 8.64 -1.95
N VAL A 55 14.78 9.47 -1.71
CA VAL A 55 13.37 9.04 -1.56
C VAL A 55 12.76 8.61 -2.90
N SER A 56 13.21 9.19 -4.01
CA SER A 56 12.74 8.86 -5.36
C SER A 56 13.50 7.72 -6.02
N LEU A 57 14.60 7.26 -5.41
CA LEU A 57 15.20 6.01 -5.85
C LEU A 57 14.20 4.91 -5.51
N PRO A 58 13.62 4.19 -6.51
CA PRO A 58 12.87 3.00 -6.21
C PRO A 58 13.79 2.11 -5.40
N ASP A 59 13.24 1.45 -4.37
CA ASP A 59 13.96 0.42 -3.64
C ASP A 59 14.62 -0.47 -4.68
N VAL A 60 15.92 -0.31 -4.82
CA VAL A 60 16.73 -1.22 -5.61
C VAL A 60 16.80 -2.49 -4.78
N GLU A 61 15.67 -3.21 -4.73
CA GLU A 61 15.73 -4.63 -4.45
C GLU A 61 16.81 -5.16 -5.37
N SER A 62 17.90 -5.60 -4.78
CA SER A 62 19.04 -6.08 -5.51
C SER A 62 18.60 -7.20 -6.44
N LYS A 63 18.28 -6.86 -7.68
CA LYS A 63 18.13 -7.82 -8.79
C LYS A 63 19.51 -8.38 -9.16
N GLY A 64 20.31 -8.72 -8.15
CA GLY A 64 21.42 -9.60 -8.31
C GLY A 64 20.81 -10.97 -8.59
N SER A 65 20.79 -11.41 -9.86
CA SER A 65 20.58 -12.83 -10.13
C SER A 65 21.65 -13.58 -9.37
N PRO A 66 21.32 -14.33 -8.31
CA PRO A 66 22.29 -15.16 -7.64
C PRO A 66 22.82 -16.13 -8.71
N GLY A 67 24.11 -16.07 -9.00
CA GLY A 67 24.73 -17.11 -9.81
C GLY A 67 24.68 -18.41 -9.03
N GLY A 68 23.71 -19.30 -9.36
CA GLY A 68 23.57 -20.56 -8.67
C GLY A 68 22.14 -21.09 -8.60
N ASN A 69 21.97 -22.20 -7.88
CA ASN A 69 20.68 -22.80 -7.61
C ASN A 69 19.96 -22.05 -6.50
N TYR A 70 18.90 -21.31 -6.80
CA TYR A 70 18.10 -20.59 -5.82
C TYR A 70 16.60 -20.85 -6.01
N THR A 71 15.82 -20.55 -5.01
CA THR A 71 14.37 -20.54 -5.03
C THR A 71 13.89 -19.10 -4.93
N ALA A 72 13.01 -18.67 -5.83
CA ALA A 72 12.39 -17.36 -5.76
C ALA A 72 11.22 -17.38 -4.75
N VAL A 73 11.11 -16.34 -3.95
CA VAL A 73 9.98 -16.16 -3.03
C VAL A 73 9.15 -14.97 -3.49
N VAL A 74 7.84 -15.18 -3.57
CA VAL A 74 6.84 -14.15 -3.84
C VAL A 74 5.95 -14.05 -2.61
N GLU A 75 5.72 -12.82 -2.15
CA GLU A 75 4.91 -12.57 -0.97
C GLU A 75 3.43 -12.40 -1.32
N LEU A 76 2.57 -12.98 -0.49
CA LEU A 76 1.14 -12.75 -0.44
C LEU A 76 0.77 -12.37 0.99
N ASP A 77 1.06 -11.12 1.36
CA ASP A 77 0.89 -10.62 2.73
C ASP A 77 -0.18 -9.54 2.82
N GLY A 78 -1.09 -9.71 3.79
CA GLY A 78 -2.20 -8.79 4.03
C GLY A 78 -3.47 -9.12 3.25
N GLU A 79 -4.39 -8.15 3.14
CA GLU A 79 -5.67 -8.30 2.45
C GLU A 79 -5.50 -8.32 0.93
N ILE A 80 -6.13 -9.29 0.27
CA ILE A 80 -6.17 -9.39 -1.19
C ILE A 80 -7.22 -8.42 -1.73
N GLY A 81 -6.76 -7.32 -2.34
CA GLY A 81 -7.67 -6.29 -2.82
C GLY A 81 -6.98 -5.25 -3.69
N PRO A 82 -7.77 -4.41 -4.39
CA PRO A 82 -7.21 -3.38 -5.24
C PRO A 82 -6.42 -2.35 -4.41
N GLY A 83 -5.20 -2.01 -4.85
CA GLY A 83 -4.36 -1.02 -4.20
C GLY A 83 -3.64 -1.49 -2.94
N THR A 84 -3.75 -2.76 -2.56
CA THR A 84 -3.01 -3.36 -1.46
C THR A 84 -1.67 -3.96 -1.93
N THR A 85 -0.79 -4.30 -0.98
CA THR A 85 0.45 -5.04 -1.27
C THR A 85 0.16 -6.42 -1.87
N ALA A 86 -0.91 -7.08 -1.40
CA ALA A 86 -1.39 -8.39 -1.87
C ALA A 86 -2.37 -8.28 -3.05
N SER A 87 -2.38 -7.17 -3.80
CA SER A 87 -3.20 -7.05 -5.00
C SER A 87 -2.80 -8.08 -6.06
N ALA A 88 -3.76 -8.48 -6.90
CA ALA A 88 -3.50 -9.41 -8.00
C ALA A 88 -2.37 -8.91 -8.90
N ASP A 89 -2.35 -7.62 -9.24
CA ASP A 89 -1.30 -7.04 -10.08
C ASP A 89 0.10 -7.23 -9.50
N ASN A 90 0.28 -6.95 -8.21
CA ASN A 90 1.56 -7.09 -7.53
C ASN A 90 2.00 -8.56 -7.44
N VAL A 91 1.12 -9.43 -6.96
CA VAL A 91 1.43 -10.86 -6.79
C VAL A 91 1.68 -11.54 -8.13
N ILE A 92 0.85 -11.27 -9.13
CA ILE A 92 1.01 -11.80 -10.50
C ILE A 92 2.30 -11.29 -11.14
N GLY A 93 2.62 -10.01 -10.94
CA GLY A 93 3.88 -9.41 -11.37
C GLY A 93 5.08 -10.18 -10.80
N GLY A 94 5.13 -10.34 -9.48
CA GLY A 94 6.15 -11.11 -8.79
C GLY A 94 6.24 -12.56 -9.24
N LEU A 95 5.10 -13.25 -9.42
CA LEU A 95 5.05 -14.63 -9.93
C LEU A 95 5.63 -14.73 -11.35
N ARG A 96 5.27 -13.81 -12.24
CA ARG A 96 5.79 -13.79 -13.62
C ARG A 96 7.31 -13.61 -13.63
N ASP A 97 7.83 -12.71 -12.81
CA ASP A 97 9.26 -12.46 -12.71
C ASP A 97 9.99 -13.67 -12.11
N ALA A 98 9.45 -14.27 -11.05
CA ALA A 98 9.99 -15.48 -10.45
C ALA A 98 10.05 -16.66 -11.46
N PHE A 99 9.00 -16.84 -12.25
CA PHE A 99 8.98 -17.90 -13.27
C PHE A 99 9.89 -17.62 -14.46
N ARG A 100 10.13 -16.36 -14.83
CA ARG A 100 11.07 -15.97 -15.89
C ARG A 100 12.53 -16.05 -15.46
N SER A 101 12.79 -15.93 -14.17
CA SER A 101 14.15 -15.96 -13.62
C SER A 101 14.81 -17.32 -13.75
N ASN A 102 16.09 -17.45 -13.36
CA ASN A 102 16.82 -18.72 -13.30
C ASN A 102 16.54 -19.52 -12.01
N ALA A 103 15.53 -19.16 -11.23
CA ALA A 103 15.12 -19.90 -10.05
C ALA A 103 14.71 -21.33 -10.42
N ARG A 104 15.06 -22.31 -9.59
CA ARG A 104 14.68 -23.72 -9.76
C ARG A 104 13.27 -24.02 -9.30
N ALA A 105 12.77 -23.26 -8.35
CA ALA A 105 11.41 -23.34 -7.80
C ALA A 105 10.91 -21.97 -7.42
N VAL A 106 9.61 -21.85 -7.23
CA VAL A 106 8.95 -20.65 -6.72
C VAL A 106 8.24 -21.01 -5.41
N ILE A 107 8.33 -20.14 -4.41
CA ILE A 107 7.53 -20.19 -3.19
C ILE A 107 6.58 -18.99 -3.23
N LEU A 108 5.30 -19.24 -3.09
CA LEU A 108 4.30 -18.22 -2.76
C LEU A 108 4.12 -18.28 -1.23
N ARG A 109 4.76 -17.34 -0.54
CA ARG A 109 4.69 -17.22 0.92
C ARG A 109 3.46 -16.41 1.28
N ALA A 110 2.58 -16.97 2.09
CA ALA A 110 1.25 -16.41 2.33
C ALA A 110 1.00 -16.17 3.82
N ASN A 111 0.57 -14.95 4.12
CA ASN A 111 0.06 -14.53 5.42
C ASN A 111 -1.12 -13.58 5.21
N SER A 112 -2.32 -14.15 4.93
CA SER A 112 -3.47 -13.38 4.48
C SER A 112 -4.79 -13.96 4.98
N GLY A 113 -5.67 -13.10 5.48
CA GLY A 113 -7.06 -13.45 5.81
C GLY A 113 -7.95 -13.65 4.57
N GLY A 114 -7.42 -13.43 3.37
CA GLY A 114 -8.19 -13.44 2.12
C GLY A 114 -8.51 -12.05 1.61
N GLY A 115 -9.63 -11.89 0.95
CA GLY A 115 -10.07 -10.62 0.36
C GLY A 115 -11.01 -10.82 -0.81
N THR A 116 -10.91 -9.97 -1.85
CA THR A 116 -11.85 -10.02 -2.98
C THR A 116 -11.72 -11.30 -3.78
N THR A 117 -12.85 -11.88 -4.15
CA THR A 117 -12.91 -13.14 -4.89
C THR A 117 -12.29 -13.00 -6.28
N VAL A 118 -12.50 -11.87 -6.95
CA VAL A 118 -11.97 -11.61 -8.29
C VAL A 118 -10.45 -11.68 -8.27
N GLN A 119 -9.79 -10.92 -7.42
CA GLN A 119 -8.33 -10.91 -7.38
C GLN A 119 -7.72 -12.23 -6.91
N SER A 120 -8.39 -12.92 -6.00
CA SER A 120 -7.98 -14.27 -5.57
C SER A 120 -8.06 -15.28 -6.72
N SER A 121 -9.10 -15.20 -7.56
CA SER A 121 -9.24 -16.05 -8.74
C SER A 121 -8.20 -15.72 -9.81
N GLU A 122 -7.90 -14.45 -10.05
CA GLU A 122 -6.87 -14.01 -11.00
C GLU A 122 -5.49 -14.55 -10.61
N ILE A 123 -5.13 -14.50 -9.33
CA ILE A 123 -3.88 -15.08 -8.83
C ILE A 123 -3.87 -16.61 -9.05
N SER A 124 -4.95 -17.31 -8.71
CA SER A 124 -5.06 -18.78 -8.90
C SER A 124 -4.96 -19.18 -10.36
N ASP A 125 -5.64 -18.47 -11.25
CA ASP A 125 -5.63 -18.74 -12.70
C ASP A 125 -4.24 -18.46 -13.30
N GLU A 126 -3.57 -17.40 -12.85
CA GLU A 126 -2.20 -17.13 -13.29
C GLU A 126 -1.21 -18.20 -12.81
N ILE A 127 -1.33 -18.68 -11.58
CA ILE A 127 -0.54 -19.82 -11.07
C ILE A 127 -0.76 -21.04 -11.97
N ALA A 128 -2.01 -21.38 -12.27
CA ALA A 128 -2.34 -22.48 -13.14
C ALA A 128 -1.76 -22.30 -14.56
N ARG A 129 -1.79 -21.09 -15.10
CA ARG A 129 -1.19 -20.73 -16.39
C ARG A 129 0.33 -20.90 -16.38
N LEU A 130 1.00 -20.39 -15.33
CA LEU A 130 2.45 -20.47 -15.19
C LEU A 130 2.94 -21.91 -15.02
N ARG A 131 2.24 -22.74 -14.25
CA ARG A 131 2.54 -24.17 -14.12
C ARG A 131 2.49 -24.90 -15.47
N ARG A 132 1.48 -24.62 -16.30
CA ARG A 132 1.40 -25.19 -17.65
C ARG A 132 2.53 -24.70 -18.55
N LYS A 133 2.92 -23.42 -18.43
CA LYS A 133 3.98 -22.83 -19.25
C LYS A 133 5.38 -23.30 -18.83
N TYR A 134 5.59 -23.57 -17.55
CA TYR A 134 6.89 -23.93 -16.99
C TYR A 134 6.81 -25.25 -16.18
N PRO A 135 6.52 -26.40 -16.83
CA PRO A 135 6.21 -27.65 -16.13
C PRO A 135 7.37 -28.22 -15.31
N LYS A 136 8.61 -27.76 -15.55
CA LYS A 136 9.80 -28.17 -14.80
C LYS A 136 10.13 -27.28 -13.59
N LYS A 137 9.39 -26.18 -13.41
CA LYS A 137 9.58 -25.22 -12.32
C LYS A 137 8.41 -25.30 -11.35
N PRO A 138 8.53 -26.03 -10.24
CA PRO A 138 7.43 -26.17 -9.28
C PRO A 138 7.18 -24.87 -8.53
N ILE A 139 5.92 -24.68 -8.11
CA ILE A 139 5.49 -23.61 -7.20
C ILE A 139 4.86 -24.22 -5.96
N TYR A 140 5.32 -23.79 -4.79
CA TYR A 140 4.84 -24.23 -3.48
C TYR A 140 4.18 -23.09 -2.74
N GLY A 141 3.00 -23.32 -2.19
CA GLY A 141 2.38 -22.42 -1.22
C GLY A 141 2.96 -22.70 0.17
N VAL A 142 3.44 -21.68 0.85
CA VAL A 142 3.92 -21.76 2.24
C VAL A 142 3.09 -20.80 3.06
N ILE A 143 2.34 -21.34 4.02
CA ILE A 143 1.46 -20.57 4.90
C ILE A 143 2.22 -20.26 6.18
N GLU A 144 2.28 -18.98 6.54
CA GLU A 144 2.81 -18.52 7.82
C GLU A 144 1.75 -18.65 8.91
N ASP A 145 1.20 -17.55 9.44
CA ASP A 145 0.21 -17.59 10.51
C ASP A 145 -1.19 -17.88 10.01
N VAL A 146 -1.60 -17.25 8.90
CA VAL A 146 -2.95 -17.37 8.36
C VAL A 146 -2.99 -17.46 6.84
N CYS A 147 -3.83 -18.34 6.33
CA CYS A 147 -4.27 -18.32 4.93
C CYS A 147 -5.74 -18.76 4.85
N ALA A 148 -6.62 -17.79 4.85
CA ALA A 148 -8.05 -18.01 4.88
C ALA A 148 -8.75 -17.48 3.62
N SER A 149 -9.93 -18.03 3.29
CA SER A 149 -10.80 -17.53 2.24
C SER A 149 -10.05 -17.35 0.89
N GLY A 150 -10.03 -16.14 0.32
CA GLY A 150 -9.34 -15.82 -0.94
C GLY A 150 -7.86 -16.19 -0.99
N CYS A 151 -7.16 -16.19 0.16
CA CYS A 151 -5.79 -16.67 0.23
C CYS A 151 -5.70 -18.17 -0.12
N TYR A 152 -6.54 -18.99 0.48
CA TYR A 152 -6.57 -20.42 0.17
C TYR A 152 -7.00 -20.67 -1.27
N TYR A 153 -7.92 -19.84 -1.79
CA TYR A 153 -8.31 -19.88 -3.20
C TYR A 153 -7.07 -19.71 -4.10
N ALA A 154 -6.29 -18.67 -3.87
CA ALA A 154 -5.07 -18.41 -4.64
C ALA A 154 -4.07 -19.56 -4.53
N LEU A 155 -3.79 -20.04 -3.29
CA LEU A 155 -2.82 -21.11 -3.06
C LEU A 155 -3.28 -22.47 -3.59
N SER A 156 -4.58 -22.70 -3.77
CA SER A 156 -5.10 -23.96 -4.29
C SER A 156 -4.53 -24.31 -5.67
N GLY A 157 -4.11 -23.30 -6.44
CA GLY A 157 -3.46 -23.48 -7.74
C GLY A 157 -1.99 -23.97 -7.69
N THR A 158 -1.31 -23.96 -6.53
CA THR A 158 0.10 -24.38 -6.39
C THR A 158 0.28 -25.89 -6.46
N ASP A 159 1.52 -26.39 -6.61
CA ASP A 159 1.79 -27.84 -6.66
C ASP A 159 1.58 -28.51 -5.30
N ARG A 160 2.04 -27.87 -4.24
CA ARG A 160 1.83 -28.32 -2.84
C ARG A 160 1.67 -27.10 -1.94
N ILE A 161 0.93 -27.30 -0.84
CA ILE A 161 0.76 -26.32 0.23
C ILE A 161 1.41 -26.88 1.49
N TYR A 162 2.21 -26.05 2.14
CA TYR A 162 2.84 -26.32 3.42
C TYR A 162 2.34 -25.32 4.45
N ALA A 163 1.98 -25.80 5.62
CA ALA A 163 1.52 -24.98 6.74
C ALA A 163 2.12 -25.50 8.05
N ASN A 164 2.32 -24.63 9.01
CA ASN A 164 2.62 -25.04 10.36
C ASN A 164 1.33 -25.62 11.00
N ARG A 165 1.47 -26.52 11.96
CA ARG A 165 0.31 -27.07 12.70
C ARG A 165 -0.52 -26.00 13.43
N SER A 166 0.07 -24.83 13.70
CA SER A 166 -0.55 -23.70 14.36
C SER A 166 -1.09 -22.66 13.39
N SER A 167 -0.84 -22.82 12.07
CA SER A 167 -1.38 -21.91 11.07
C SER A 167 -2.90 -22.05 10.99
N ILE A 168 -3.58 -20.90 10.81
CA ILE A 168 -5.03 -20.87 10.60
C ILE A 168 -5.30 -21.00 9.11
N VAL A 169 -5.89 -22.13 8.71
CA VAL A 169 -6.21 -22.42 7.31
C VAL A 169 -7.67 -22.79 7.17
N GLY A 170 -8.37 -22.17 6.22
CA GLY A 170 -9.79 -22.49 6.02
C GLY A 170 -10.62 -21.31 5.53
N SER A 171 -11.82 -21.14 6.09
CA SER A 171 -12.80 -20.13 5.66
C SER A 171 -13.11 -20.21 4.16
N LEU A 172 -13.40 -21.44 3.69
CA LEU A 172 -13.72 -21.72 2.28
C LEU A 172 -15.15 -21.31 1.98
N GLY A 173 -15.37 -20.01 1.82
CA GLY A 173 -16.70 -19.46 1.60
C GLY A 173 -16.67 -18.06 1.02
N VAL A 174 -17.85 -17.55 0.71
CA VAL A 174 -18.06 -16.20 0.18
C VAL A 174 -19.00 -15.45 1.12
N LEU A 175 -18.62 -14.28 1.53
CA LEU A 175 -19.38 -13.39 2.37
C LEU A 175 -19.73 -12.12 1.61
N LEU A 176 -20.99 -11.73 1.69
CA LEU A 176 -21.46 -10.40 1.34
C LEU A 176 -22.00 -9.76 2.61
N ASP A 177 -21.29 -8.81 3.16
CA ASP A 177 -21.77 -8.06 4.32
C ASP A 177 -22.86 -7.09 3.87
N GLY A 178 -24.09 -7.41 4.27
CA GLY A 178 -25.27 -6.58 4.02
C GLY A 178 -25.49 -5.47 5.06
N GLY A 179 -24.56 -5.32 6.03
CA GLY A 179 -24.65 -4.33 7.10
C GLY A 179 -25.81 -4.59 8.08
N PHE A 180 -26.26 -3.52 8.71
CA PHE A 180 -27.38 -3.54 9.70
C PHE A 180 -28.66 -3.01 9.07
N GLY A 181 -29.83 -3.58 9.45
CA GLY A 181 -31.14 -3.07 9.07
C GLY A 181 -31.69 -2.12 10.14
N PHE A 182 -32.11 -0.93 9.74
CA PHE A 182 -32.64 0.11 10.64
C PHE A 182 -34.15 0.36 10.51
N VAL A 183 -34.87 -0.46 9.73
CA VAL A 183 -36.29 -0.26 9.42
C VAL A 183 -37.15 -0.12 10.68
N ASP A 184 -37.00 -1.04 11.65
CA ASP A 184 -37.79 -1.03 12.86
C ASP A 184 -37.42 0.10 13.82
N ALA A 185 -36.14 0.50 13.85
CA ALA A 185 -35.68 1.66 14.60
C ALA A 185 -36.30 2.95 14.05
N MET A 186 -36.28 3.13 12.75
CA MET A 186 -36.90 4.30 12.08
C MET A 186 -38.42 4.36 12.37
N LYS A 187 -39.08 3.22 12.27
CA LYS A 187 -40.52 3.13 12.54
C LYS A 187 -40.84 3.55 13.99
N LYS A 188 -40.04 3.10 14.97
CA LYS A 188 -40.18 3.53 16.37
C LYS A 188 -39.98 5.02 16.60
N LEU A 189 -39.11 5.64 15.80
CA LEU A 189 -38.79 7.07 15.88
C LEU A 189 -39.70 7.94 15.00
N GLY A 190 -40.68 7.37 14.29
CA GLY A 190 -41.54 8.09 13.38
C GLY A 190 -40.84 8.62 12.12
N ILE A 191 -39.73 8.02 11.72
CA ILE A 191 -38.93 8.40 10.54
C ILE A 191 -39.38 7.55 9.36
N GLU A 192 -39.67 8.22 8.22
CA GLU A 192 -40.05 7.57 6.97
C GLU A 192 -38.93 7.69 5.93
N ARG A 193 -38.54 6.58 5.30
CA ARG A 193 -37.63 6.57 4.15
C ARG A 193 -38.42 6.75 2.86
N ARG A 194 -38.17 7.84 2.14
CA ARG A 194 -38.78 8.12 0.83
C ARG A 194 -37.72 7.96 -0.26
N LEU A 195 -37.81 6.88 -1.03
CA LEU A 195 -36.86 6.55 -2.09
C LEU A 195 -37.62 6.17 -3.36
N PHE A 196 -37.23 6.78 -4.48
CA PHE A 196 -37.71 6.42 -5.80
C PHE A 196 -36.61 5.70 -6.55
N HIS A 197 -36.92 4.51 -7.07
CA HIS A 197 -35.93 3.71 -7.81
C HIS A 197 -36.60 3.00 -8.99
N SER A 198 -35.80 2.61 -9.96
CA SER A 198 -36.16 1.72 -11.05
C SER A 198 -35.24 0.52 -11.06
N GLY A 199 -35.79 -0.68 -11.24
CA GLY A 199 -35.11 -1.96 -11.15
C GLY A 199 -35.44 -2.72 -9.86
N GLN A 200 -35.78 -4.03 -10.03
CA GLN A 200 -36.37 -4.86 -8.98
C GLN A 200 -35.49 -4.99 -7.73
N HIS A 201 -34.16 -5.11 -7.91
CA HIS A 201 -33.18 -5.34 -6.83
C HIS A 201 -32.25 -4.15 -6.59
N LYS A 202 -32.58 -2.94 -7.12
CA LYS A 202 -31.69 -1.77 -7.06
C LYS A 202 -31.37 -1.33 -5.64
N VAL A 203 -32.30 -1.54 -4.71
CA VAL A 203 -32.24 -1.06 -3.33
C VAL A 203 -32.09 -2.20 -2.31
N ALA A 204 -31.72 -3.39 -2.76
CA ALA A 204 -31.63 -4.58 -1.93
C ALA A 204 -30.64 -4.43 -0.76
N PHE A 205 -29.66 -3.53 -0.85
CA PHE A 205 -28.67 -3.23 0.20
C PHE A 205 -28.97 -1.93 0.97
N ASP A 206 -30.13 -1.30 0.76
CA ASP A 206 -30.47 -0.12 1.55
C ASP A 206 -30.83 -0.53 2.98
N PRO A 207 -30.07 -0.12 4.01
CA PRO A 207 -30.27 -0.55 5.40
C PRO A 207 -31.54 0.03 6.02
N PHE A 208 -32.16 0.99 5.35
CA PHE A 208 -33.38 1.68 5.80
C PHE A 208 -34.65 1.16 5.09
N LEU A 209 -34.50 0.15 4.23
CA LEU A 209 -35.62 -0.52 3.58
C LEU A 209 -35.72 -2.00 3.98
N PRO A 210 -36.91 -2.59 3.99
CA PRO A 210 -37.07 -4.02 4.27
C PRO A 210 -36.37 -4.86 3.20
N LEU A 211 -35.55 -5.82 3.65
CA LEU A 211 -35.00 -6.84 2.76
C LEU A 211 -36.12 -7.81 2.34
N THR A 212 -36.50 -7.80 1.08
CA THR A 212 -37.57 -8.67 0.58
C THR A 212 -37.11 -10.13 0.42
N PRO A 213 -38.06 -11.11 0.46
CA PRO A 213 -37.70 -12.50 0.15
C PRO A 213 -37.11 -12.68 -1.27
N SER A 214 -37.48 -11.85 -2.21
CA SER A 214 -36.94 -11.83 -3.57
C SER A 214 -35.49 -11.39 -3.60
N ASP A 215 -35.16 -10.28 -2.89
CA ASP A 215 -33.79 -9.79 -2.77
C ASP A 215 -32.88 -10.84 -2.11
N ARG A 216 -33.34 -11.41 -1.00
CA ARG A 216 -32.60 -12.48 -0.30
C ARG A 216 -32.28 -13.65 -1.24
N ARG A 217 -33.27 -14.14 -1.98
CA ARG A 217 -33.04 -15.24 -2.94
C ARG A 217 -32.08 -14.87 -4.06
N SER A 218 -32.17 -13.64 -4.58
CA SER A 218 -31.28 -13.18 -5.63
C SER A 218 -29.82 -13.11 -5.17
N MET A 219 -29.61 -12.57 -3.97
CA MET A 219 -28.28 -12.49 -3.37
C MET A 219 -27.71 -13.85 -3.04
N GLN A 220 -28.51 -14.73 -2.45
CA GLN A 220 -28.07 -16.08 -2.12
C GLN A 220 -27.63 -16.84 -3.37
N ARG A 221 -28.39 -16.78 -4.47
CA ARG A 221 -27.96 -17.41 -5.74
C ARG A 221 -26.62 -16.89 -6.22
N MET A 222 -26.39 -15.56 -6.18
CA MET A 222 -25.10 -14.98 -6.56
C MET A 222 -23.97 -15.49 -5.67
N LEU A 223 -24.18 -15.56 -4.36
CA LEU A 223 -23.19 -16.10 -3.43
C LEU A 223 -22.91 -17.59 -3.69
N ASP A 224 -23.95 -18.39 -3.96
CA ASP A 224 -23.84 -19.81 -4.25
C ASP A 224 -23.03 -20.04 -5.56
N GLU A 225 -23.24 -19.22 -6.59
CA GLU A 225 -22.49 -19.27 -7.85
C GLU A 225 -21.01 -18.97 -7.64
N VAL A 226 -20.70 -17.90 -6.90
CA VAL A 226 -19.31 -17.52 -6.59
C VAL A 226 -18.64 -18.57 -5.70
N HIS A 227 -19.37 -19.11 -4.71
CA HIS A 227 -18.86 -20.19 -3.86
C HIS A 227 -18.58 -21.46 -4.67
N GLN A 228 -19.45 -21.81 -5.63
CA GLN A 228 -19.21 -22.97 -6.49
C GLN A 228 -17.94 -22.80 -7.34
N GLN A 229 -17.67 -21.59 -7.85
CA GLN A 229 -16.41 -21.30 -8.56
C GLN A 229 -15.19 -21.52 -7.65
N PHE A 230 -15.28 -21.11 -6.37
CA PHE A 230 -14.23 -21.37 -5.39
C PHE A 230 -14.01 -22.88 -5.18
N ILE A 231 -15.08 -23.63 -4.94
CA ILE A 231 -15.02 -25.09 -4.77
C ILE A 231 -14.37 -25.75 -5.99
N ASP A 232 -14.74 -25.33 -7.19
CA ASP A 232 -14.22 -25.90 -8.43
C ASP A 232 -12.73 -25.57 -8.63
N ALA A 233 -12.28 -24.38 -8.22
CA ALA A 233 -10.86 -24.03 -8.24
C ALA A 233 -10.05 -24.91 -7.27
N VAL A 234 -10.54 -25.10 -6.07
CA VAL A 234 -9.91 -25.99 -5.07
C VAL A 234 -9.88 -27.43 -5.57
N LYS A 235 -10.96 -27.95 -6.15
CA LYS A 235 -11.00 -29.29 -6.74
C LYS A 235 -10.00 -29.45 -7.88
N ARG A 236 -9.88 -28.47 -8.76
CA ARG A 236 -8.88 -28.50 -9.85
C ARG A 236 -7.44 -28.53 -9.35
N GLY A 237 -7.17 -27.88 -8.23
CA GLY A 237 -5.83 -27.78 -7.68
C GLY A 237 -5.45 -28.87 -6.69
N ARG A 238 -6.43 -29.47 -5.99
CA ARG A 238 -6.24 -30.39 -4.84
C ARG A 238 -6.91 -31.76 -5.00
N GLY A 239 -7.84 -31.90 -5.98
CA GLY A 239 -8.63 -33.13 -6.22
C GLY A 239 -7.94 -34.23 -7.01
#